data_561193c7936eefee9f1e5de2b58968b5
#
_entry.id   561193c7936eefee9f1e5de2b58968b5
#
_cell.length_a   1.000
_cell.length_b   1.000
_cell.length_c   1.000
_cell.angle_alpha   90.00
_cell.angle_beta   90.00
_cell.angle_gamma   90.00
#
_symmetry.space_group_name_H-M   'P 1'
#
loop_
_entity.id
_entity.type
_entity.pdbx_description
1 polymer ?
#
loop_
_entity_poly.entity_id
_entity_poly.type
_entity_poly.pdbx_seq_one_letter_code
_entity_poly.pdbx_strand_id
1 'polypeptide(L)'
;QKSLKEKGYKGQIYQTHGVANADFLRVCGKDCEGTLLPAGPVLVADQLPADHPVKKSAMEYVNKYEAAQGKGTVSTFGAHAWDAGLLLATAAPVAMKKAQPGSKEFRAALRDALEGVRNLPVAHGVFNMSPTDHLGFDQRARVMVKVENGTWKLVK
;
A
#
# COMPACT_ATOMS: atom_id res chain seq x y z
N GLN A 1 -6.22 -22.35 -3.52
CA GLN A 1 -4.86 -22.76 -3.84
C GLN A 1 -4.55 -24.16 -3.31
N LYS A 2 -4.90 -24.48 -2.04
CA LYS A 2 -4.74 -25.83 -1.45
C LYS A 2 -5.30 -26.92 -2.35
N SER A 3 -6.55 -26.80 -2.77
CA SER A 3 -7.21 -27.80 -3.66
C SER A 3 -6.48 -28.04 -4.98
N LEU A 4 -5.81 -27.00 -5.53
CA LEU A 4 -4.96 -27.18 -6.72
C LEU A 4 -3.74 -28.03 -6.40
N LYS A 5 -3.09 -27.80 -5.26
CA LYS A 5 -1.92 -28.59 -4.81
C LYS A 5 -2.31 -30.02 -4.51
N GLU A 6 -3.42 -30.26 -3.81
CA GLU A 6 -3.94 -31.58 -3.52
C GLU A 6 -4.25 -32.40 -4.79
N LYS A 7 -4.68 -31.72 -5.86
CA LYS A 7 -4.91 -32.32 -7.19
C LYS A 7 -3.61 -32.45 -8.03
N GLY A 8 -2.46 -32.17 -7.44
CA GLY A 8 -1.16 -32.35 -8.10
C GLY A 8 -0.77 -31.24 -9.08
N TYR A 9 -1.41 -30.07 -9.05
CA TYR A 9 -1.03 -28.95 -9.89
C TYR A 9 0.39 -28.47 -9.54
N LYS A 10 1.29 -28.45 -10.54
CA LYS A 10 2.70 -28.07 -10.39
C LYS A 10 3.07 -26.76 -11.11
N GLY A 11 2.11 -26.13 -11.79
CA GLY A 11 2.32 -24.87 -12.49
C GLY A 11 2.53 -23.69 -11.53
N GLN A 12 3.04 -22.58 -12.09
CA GLN A 12 3.15 -21.32 -11.36
C GLN A 12 1.76 -20.80 -10.97
N ILE A 13 1.63 -20.38 -9.72
CA ILE A 13 0.40 -19.76 -9.22
C ILE A 13 0.64 -18.27 -9.04
N TYR A 14 -0.28 -17.48 -9.56
CA TYR A 14 -0.37 -16.04 -9.35
C TYR A 14 -1.62 -15.73 -8.54
N GLN A 15 -1.51 -14.76 -7.66
CA GLN A 15 -2.62 -14.24 -6.87
C GLN A 15 -2.80 -12.74 -7.11
N THR A 16 -3.93 -12.21 -6.66
CA THR A 16 -4.17 -10.77 -6.69
C THR A 16 -3.64 -10.09 -5.42
N HIS A 17 -3.54 -8.78 -5.45
CA HIS A 17 -3.20 -7.96 -4.28
C HIS A 17 -4.11 -8.22 -3.06
N GLY A 18 -5.35 -8.66 -3.27
CA GLY A 18 -6.30 -8.94 -2.19
C GLY A 18 -5.86 -9.98 -1.14
N VAL A 19 -4.83 -10.79 -1.44
CA VAL A 19 -4.27 -11.76 -0.47
C VAL A 19 -2.98 -11.27 0.20
N ALA A 20 -2.59 -10.02 0.00
CA ALA A 20 -1.35 -9.45 0.53
C ALA A 20 -1.44 -9.13 2.04
N ASN A 21 -1.62 -10.15 2.87
CA ASN A 21 -1.72 -10.05 4.33
C ASN A 21 -1.20 -11.31 5.01
N ALA A 22 -0.95 -11.20 6.33
CA ALA A 22 -0.41 -12.30 7.14
C ALA A 22 -1.35 -13.50 7.25
N ASP A 23 -2.66 -13.29 7.24
CA ASP A 23 -3.63 -14.39 7.33
C ASP A 23 -3.59 -15.32 6.12
N PHE A 24 -3.35 -14.77 4.93
CA PHE A 24 -3.15 -15.61 3.75
C PHE A 24 -1.97 -16.56 3.95
N LEU A 25 -0.82 -16.07 4.42
CA LEU A 25 0.36 -16.89 4.68
C LEU A 25 0.06 -17.95 5.74
N ARG A 26 -0.59 -17.57 6.85
CA ARG A 26 -0.95 -18.47 7.95
C ARG A 26 -1.90 -19.58 7.51
N VAL A 27 -2.95 -19.25 6.75
CA VAL A 27 -3.97 -20.21 6.32
C VAL A 27 -3.47 -21.13 5.21
N CYS A 28 -2.75 -20.58 4.28
CA CYS A 28 -2.24 -21.31 3.11
C CYS A 28 -1.01 -22.19 3.47
N GLY A 29 -0.15 -21.71 4.37
CA GLY A 29 1.04 -22.44 4.81
C GLY A 29 1.98 -22.81 3.65
N LYS A 30 2.45 -24.06 3.63
CA LYS A 30 3.38 -24.56 2.60
C LYS A 30 2.79 -24.56 1.18
N ASP A 31 1.46 -24.58 1.06
CA ASP A 31 0.80 -24.60 -0.25
C ASP A 31 0.94 -23.26 -1.00
N CYS A 32 1.37 -22.20 -0.30
CA CYS A 32 1.63 -20.89 -0.92
C CYS A 32 3.05 -20.72 -1.44
N GLU A 33 3.99 -21.60 -1.09
CA GLU A 33 5.38 -21.45 -1.51
C GLU A 33 5.49 -21.25 -3.03
N GLY A 34 6.27 -20.25 -3.42
CA GLY A 34 6.45 -19.88 -4.82
C GLY A 34 5.34 -19.05 -5.44
N THR A 35 4.24 -18.77 -4.72
CA THR A 35 3.16 -17.91 -5.23
C THR A 35 3.64 -16.50 -5.48
N LEU A 36 3.30 -15.95 -6.63
CA LEU A 36 3.61 -14.57 -7.05
C LEU A 36 2.37 -13.69 -7.01
N LEU A 37 2.53 -12.44 -6.61
CA LEU A 37 1.45 -11.44 -6.69
C LEU A 37 2.02 -10.02 -6.77
N PRO A 38 1.30 -9.09 -7.43
CA PRO A 38 1.59 -7.67 -7.30
C PRO A 38 1.16 -7.17 -5.93
N ALA A 39 1.95 -6.31 -5.31
CA ALA A 39 1.62 -5.70 -4.03
C ALA A 39 2.13 -4.26 -3.94
N GLY A 40 1.59 -3.48 -3.01
CA GLY A 40 2.17 -2.20 -2.64
C GLY A 40 3.55 -2.40 -2.01
N PRO A 41 4.53 -1.53 -2.28
CA PRO A 41 5.89 -1.66 -1.78
C PRO A 41 6.00 -1.71 -0.24
N VAL A 42 5.01 -1.20 0.47
CA VAL A 42 4.93 -1.25 1.94
C VAL A 42 5.01 -2.67 2.50
N LEU A 43 4.51 -3.66 1.76
CA LEU A 43 4.51 -5.08 2.21
C LEU A 43 5.92 -5.64 2.40
N VAL A 44 6.89 -5.08 1.68
CA VAL A 44 8.31 -5.46 1.69
C VAL A 44 9.21 -4.23 1.86
N ALA A 45 8.76 -3.26 2.66
CA ALA A 45 9.39 -1.96 2.80
C ALA A 45 10.87 -2.04 3.24
N ASP A 46 11.21 -2.99 4.11
CA ASP A 46 12.56 -3.27 4.57
C ASP A 46 13.50 -3.75 3.45
N GLN A 47 12.94 -4.45 2.45
CA GLN A 47 13.66 -5.05 1.32
C GLN A 47 13.84 -4.09 0.14
N LEU A 48 13.16 -2.95 0.14
CA LEU A 48 13.29 -1.95 -0.94
C LEU A 48 14.72 -1.40 -0.99
N PRO A 49 15.23 -1.03 -2.18
CA PRO A 49 16.48 -0.28 -2.31
C PRO A 49 16.49 0.99 -1.45
N ALA A 50 17.67 1.41 -0.99
CA ALA A 50 17.80 2.57 -0.12
C ALA A 50 17.31 3.88 -0.76
N ASP A 51 17.46 4.00 -2.06
CA ASP A 51 17.05 5.13 -2.90
C ASP A 51 15.61 5.02 -3.44
N HIS A 52 14.89 3.96 -3.08
CA HIS A 52 13.49 3.80 -3.51
C HIS A 52 12.62 4.95 -2.97
N PRO A 53 11.86 5.65 -3.81
CA PRO A 53 11.20 6.91 -3.46
C PRO A 53 10.20 6.80 -2.30
N VAL A 54 9.65 5.61 -2.05
CA VAL A 54 8.69 5.41 -0.94
C VAL A 54 9.28 4.67 0.25
N LYS A 55 10.55 4.24 0.21
CA LYS A 55 11.14 3.46 1.31
C LYS A 55 11.01 4.16 2.65
N LYS A 56 11.35 5.44 2.71
CA LYS A 56 11.29 6.22 3.95
C LYS A 56 9.87 6.30 4.51
N SER A 57 8.90 6.67 3.68
CA SER A 57 7.48 6.80 4.09
C SER A 57 6.84 5.45 4.43
N ALA A 58 7.16 4.40 3.66
CA ALA A 58 6.71 3.06 3.96
C ALA A 58 7.25 2.54 5.30
N MET A 59 8.55 2.72 5.56
CA MET A 59 9.17 2.33 6.84
C MET A 59 8.66 3.15 8.03
N GLU A 60 8.32 4.43 7.82
CA GLU A 60 7.68 5.25 8.86
C GLU A 60 6.33 4.64 9.28
N TYR A 61 5.49 4.26 8.31
CA TYR A 61 4.24 3.57 8.60
C TYR A 61 4.48 2.25 9.32
N VAL A 62 5.36 1.39 8.78
CA VAL A 62 5.67 0.06 9.35
C VAL A 62 6.08 0.21 10.82
N ASN A 63 7.04 1.09 11.10
CA ASN A 63 7.56 1.27 12.46
C ASN A 63 6.49 1.77 13.44
N LYS A 64 5.67 2.74 13.04
CA LYS A 64 4.59 3.26 13.87
C LYS A 64 3.47 2.24 14.09
N TYR A 65 3.10 1.52 13.04
CA TYR A 65 2.03 0.53 13.11
C TYR A 65 2.45 -0.67 13.98
N GLU A 66 3.65 -1.20 13.77
CA GLU A 66 4.15 -2.34 14.55
C GLU A 66 4.44 -1.98 16.02
N ALA A 67 4.84 -0.75 16.29
CA ALA A 67 4.98 -0.29 17.68
C ALA A 67 3.65 -0.30 18.42
N ALA A 68 2.53 -0.06 17.74
CA ALA A 68 1.19 -0.04 18.33
C ALA A 68 0.49 -1.41 18.32
N GLN A 69 0.70 -2.23 17.27
CA GLN A 69 -0.07 -3.44 17.00
C GLN A 69 0.76 -4.75 17.09
N GLY A 70 2.07 -4.63 17.23
CA GLY A 70 2.99 -5.77 17.26
C GLY A 70 3.67 -6.06 15.93
N LYS A 71 4.82 -6.73 15.99
CA LYS A 71 5.61 -7.11 14.82
C LYS A 71 4.85 -8.06 13.88
N GLY A 72 5.03 -7.87 12.57
CA GLY A 72 4.45 -8.73 11.54
C GLY A 72 2.95 -8.53 11.31
N THR A 73 2.34 -7.51 11.92
CA THR A 73 0.92 -7.20 11.76
C THR A 73 0.62 -6.26 10.58
N VAL A 74 1.66 -5.72 9.95
CA VAL A 74 1.52 -4.82 8.81
C VAL A 74 0.77 -5.49 7.67
N SER A 75 -0.19 -4.78 7.13
CA SER A 75 -0.89 -5.15 5.89
C SER A 75 -0.99 -3.94 4.96
N THR A 76 -1.19 -4.22 3.67
CA THR A 76 -1.44 -3.16 2.68
C THR A 76 -2.73 -2.40 2.96
N PHE A 77 -3.74 -3.03 3.57
CA PHE A 77 -5.01 -2.40 3.88
C PHE A 77 -4.88 -1.26 4.90
N GLY A 78 -4.16 -1.50 6.01
CA GLY A 78 -3.89 -0.46 7.00
C GLY A 78 -3.07 0.70 6.42
N ALA A 79 -2.12 0.40 5.53
CA ALA A 79 -1.32 1.40 4.86
C ALA A 79 -2.15 2.28 3.90
N HIS A 80 -3.19 1.76 3.24
CA HIS A 80 -4.09 2.59 2.44
C HIS A 80 -4.85 3.61 3.29
N ALA A 81 -5.29 3.22 4.50
CA ALA A 81 -5.92 4.16 5.43
C ALA A 81 -4.93 5.23 5.92
N TRP A 82 -3.68 4.85 6.18
CA TRP A 82 -2.59 5.77 6.50
C TRP A 82 -2.35 6.78 5.38
N ASP A 83 -2.25 6.32 4.14
CA ASP A 83 -2.02 7.15 2.96
C ASP A 83 -3.17 8.13 2.73
N ALA A 84 -4.42 7.70 2.93
CA ALA A 84 -5.59 8.59 2.89
C ALA A 84 -5.51 9.67 3.98
N GLY A 85 -5.05 9.32 5.18
CA GLY A 85 -4.79 10.28 6.25
C GLY A 85 -3.74 11.33 5.88
N LEU A 86 -2.65 10.92 5.23
CA LEU A 86 -1.60 11.83 4.75
C LEU A 86 -2.11 12.77 3.64
N LEU A 87 -2.93 12.25 2.71
CA LEU A 87 -3.59 13.07 1.69
C LEU A 87 -4.46 14.15 2.33
N LEU A 88 -5.30 13.77 3.29
CA LEU A 88 -6.16 14.72 4.01
C LEU A 88 -5.34 15.73 4.81
N ALA A 89 -4.31 15.29 5.53
CA ALA A 89 -3.42 16.16 6.28
C ALA A 89 -2.70 17.19 5.39
N THR A 90 -2.43 16.83 4.13
CA THR A 90 -1.82 17.73 3.14
C THR A 90 -2.85 18.71 2.56
N ALA A 91 -4.04 18.24 2.21
CA ALA A 91 -5.04 19.02 1.48
C ALA A 91 -5.91 19.91 2.41
N ALA A 92 -6.26 19.44 3.61
CA ALA A 92 -7.16 20.16 4.48
C ALA A 92 -6.66 21.58 4.88
N PRO A 93 -5.38 21.79 5.23
CA PRO A 93 -4.89 23.14 5.53
C PRO A 93 -4.99 24.11 4.33
N VAL A 94 -4.90 23.58 3.10
CA VAL A 94 -5.08 24.39 1.89
C VAL A 94 -6.54 24.79 1.71
N ALA A 95 -7.45 23.85 1.92
CA ALA A 95 -8.90 24.08 1.84
C ALA A 95 -9.38 25.06 2.94
N MET A 96 -8.85 24.94 4.16
CA MET A 96 -9.19 25.80 5.31
C MET A 96 -8.84 27.28 5.08
N LYS A 97 -7.90 27.58 4.19
CA LYS A 97 -7.60 28.96 3.77
C LYS A 97 -8.70 29.58 2.89
N LYS A 98 -9.56 28.74 2.30
CA LYS A 98 -10.60 29.17 1.34
C LYS A 98 -12.00 29.16 1.96
N ALA A 99 -12.28 28.24 2.88
CA ALA A 99 -13.61 28.07 3.46
C ALA A 99 -13.57 27.38 4.82
N GLN A 100 -14.62 27.54 5.60
CA GLN A 100 -14.75 26.94 6.94
C GLN A 100 -15.15 25.45 6.83
N PRO A 101 -14.51 24.56 7.63
CA PRO A 101 -14.90 23.15 7.75
C PRO A 101 -16.40 22.99 8.02
N GLY A 102 -17.02 21.99 7.39
CA GLY A 102 -18.45 21.70 7.51
C GLY A 102 -19.32 22.37 6.44
N SER A 103 -18.85 23.42 5.77
CA SER A 103 -19.59 24.09 4.70
C SER A 103 -19.53 23.33 3.36
N LYS A 104 -20.42 23.66 2.42
CA LYS A 104 -20.40 23.15 1.05
C LYS A 104 -19.16 23.65 0.30
N GLU A 105 -18.80 24.91 0.54
CA GLU A 105 -17.62 25.57 -0.03
C GLU A 105 -16.33 24.90 0.43
N PHE A 106 -16.27 24.48 1.70
CA PHE A 106 -15.11 23.72 2.19
C PHE A 106 -14.95 22.37 1.49
N ARG A 107 -16.05 21.65 1.25
CA ARG A 107 -15.97 20.37 0.53
C ARG A 107 -15.44 20.54 -0.91
N ALA A 108 -15.88 21.59 -1.60
CA ALA A 108 -15.36 21.93 -2.91
C ALA A 108 -13.88 22.30 -2.87
N ALA A 109 -13.50 23.17 -1.91
CA ALA A 109 -12.10 23.57 -1.73
C ALA A 109 -11.19 22.40 -1.34
N LEU A 110 -11.70 21.44 -0.57
CA LEU A 110 -10.95 20.22 -0.20
C LEU A 110 -10.74 19.30 -1.41
N ARG A 111 -11.76 19.09 -2.24
CA ARG A 111 -11.62 18.36 -3.50
C ARG A 111 -10.54 19.01 -4.38
N ASP A 112 -10.62 20.32 -4.60
CA ASP A 112 -9.67 21.04 -5.46
C ASP A 112 -8.24 20.97 -4.87
N ALA A 113 -8.12 21.00 -3.53
CA ALA A 113 -6.83 20.84 -2.86
C ALA A 113 -6.26 19.42 -3.00
N LEU A 114 -7.11 18.39 -2.92
CA LEU A 114 -6.72 17.00 -3.18
C LEU A 114 -6.25 16.80 -4.62
N GLU A 115 -7.02 17.29 -5.59
CA GLU A 115 -6.66 17.28 -7.02
C GLU A 115 -5.35 18.04 -7.31
N GLY A 116 -4.98 18.96 -6.44
CA GLY A 116 -3.73 19.73 -6.50
C GLY A 116 -2.50 19.03 -5.90
N VAL A 117 -2.65 17.89 -5.21
CA VAL A 117 -1.52 17.19 -4.58
C VAL A 117 -0.53 16.68 -5.63
N ARG A 118 0.75 16.99 -5.43
CA ARG A 118 1.86 16.56 -6.30
C ARG A 118 3.02 16.05 -5.48
N ASN A 119 3.67 15.00 -6.00
CA ASN A 119 4.91 14.44 -5.47
C ASN A 119 4.86 14.13 -3.96
N LEU A 120 3.72 13.69 -3.44
CA LEU A 120 3.56 13.31 -2.04
C LEU A 120 3.95 11.84 -1.86
N PRO A 121 5.12 11.53 -1.26
CA PRO A 121 5.49 10.16 -0.96
C PRO A 121 4.67 9.64 0.23
N VAL A 122 4.07 8.47 0.05
CA VAL A 122 3.26 7.76 1.05
C VAL A 122 3.70 6.31 1.15
N ALA A 123 3.03 5.47 1.93
CA ALA A 123 3.47 4.10 2.14
C ALA A 123 3.37 3.22 0.88
N HIS A 124 2.41 3.48 0.00
CA HIS A 124 2.24 2.70 -1.23
C HIS A 124 2.89 3.30 -2.47
N GLY A 125 3.14 4.60 -2.52
CA GLY A 125 3.60 5.23 -3.75
C GLY A 125 3.93 6.70 -3.58
N VAL A 126 3.87 7.43 -4.68
CA VAL A 126 4.00 8.88 -4.71
C VAL A 126 2.75 9.44 -5.37
N PHE A 127 1.91 10.15 -4.62
CA PHE A 127 0.71 10.74 -5.16
C PHE A 127 0.99 11.92 -6.08
N ASN A 128 0.38 11.88 -7.25
CA ASN A 128 0.27 12.96 -8.22
C ASN A 128 -1.18 13.02 -8.69
N MET A 129 -2.02 13.71 -7.93
CA MET A 129 -3.45 13.80 -8.19
C MET A 129 -3.75 14.82 -9.30
N SER A 130 -4.89 14.69 -9.96
CA SER A 130 -5.40 15.70 -10.92
C SER A 130 -6.92 15.64 -11.00
N PRO A 131 -7.60 16.63 -11.64
CA PRO A 131 -9.03 16.55 -11.86
C PRO A 131 -9.50 15.36 -12.71
N THR A 132 -8.59 14.73 -13.47
CA THR A 132 -8.87 13.56 -14.33
C THR A 132 -8.24 12.28 -13.85
N ASP A 133 -7.41 12.34 -12.81
CA ASP A 133 -6.78 11.17 -12.20
C ASP A 133 -6.83 11.28 -10.66
N HIS A 134 -7.83 10.64 -10.06
CA HIS A 134 -7.99 10.54 -8.61
C HIS A 134 -7.33 9.29 -8.02
N LEU A 135 -6.77 8.38 -8.83
CA LEU A 135 -5.91 7.31 -8.36
C LEU A 135 -4.55 7.87 -7.92
N GLY A 136 -3.97 8.74 -8.73
CA GLY A 136 -2.77 9.50 -8.45
C GLY A 136 -1.48 8.71 -8.32
N PHE A 137 -1.49 7.40 -8.49
CA PHE A 137 -0.32 6.52 -8.43
C PHE A 137 0.19 6.13 -9.81
N ASP A 138 1.50 5.94 -9.91
CA ASP A 138 2.18 5.39 -11.08
C ASP A 138 2.82 4.02 -10.77
N GLN A 139 3.69 3.54 -11.67
CA GLN A 139 4.35 2.23 -11.56
C GLN A 139 5.15 2.04 -10.25
N ARG A 140 5.59 3.11 -9.60
CA ARG A 140 6.31 3.05 -8.32
C ARG A 140 5.45 2.54 -7.16
N ALA A 141 4.12 2.52 -7.32
CA ALA A 141 3.17 2.06 -6.30
C ALA A 141 2.97 0.54 -6.30
N ARG A 142 3.73 -0.21 -7.09
CA ARG A 142 3.61 -1.67 -7.14
C ARG A 142 4.94 -2.35 -7.36
N VAL A 143 5.09 -3.45 -6.66
CA VAL A 143 6.21 -4.36 -6.78
C VAL A 143 5.68 -5.78 -6.97
N MET A 144 6.48 -6.66 -7.53
CA MET A 144 6.17 -8.08 -7.53
C MET A 144 6.75 -8.71 -6.27
N VAL A 145 5.93 -9.49 -5.56
CA VAL A 145 6.37 -10.27 -4.41
C VAL A 145 6.11 -11.76 -4.62
N LYS A 146 6.90 -12.56 -3.93
CA LYS A 146 6.82 -14.01 -3.91
C LYS A 146 6.70 -14.51 -2.48
N VAL A 147 5.93 -15.56 -2.26
CA VAL A 147 5.98 -16.28 -0.99
C VAL A 147 7.22 -17.17 -0.98
N GLU A 148 8.09 -16.97 -0.01
CA GLU A 148 9.30 -17.75 0.17
C GLU A 148 9.59 -17.95 1.67
N ASN A 149 9.71 -19.22 2.09
CA ASN A 149 9.83 -19.62 3.49
C ASN A 149 8.72 -19.03 4.39
N GLY A 150 7.47 -19.03 3.88
CA GLY A 150 6.32 -18.52 4.60
C GLY A 150 6.30 -17.01 4.80
N THR A 151 7.11 -16.25 4.09
CA THR A 151 7.19 -14.78 4.16
C THR A 151 7.10 -14.14 2.78
N TRP A 152 6.85 -12.82 2.77
CA TRP A 152 6.89 -12.03 1.54
C TRP A 152 8.33 -11.69 1.15
N LYS A 153 8.69 -11.94 -0.10
CA LYS A 153 9.99 -11.59 -0.68
C LYS A 153 9.80 -10.69 -1.89
N LEU A 154 10.56 -9.61 -1.94
CA LEU A 154 10.63 -8.75 -3.12
C LEU A 154 11.26 -9.52 -4.29
N VAL A 155 10.57 -9.58 -5.42
CA VAL A 155 11.14 -10.08 -6.68
C VAL A 155 11.92 -8.94 -7.34
N LYS A 156 13.19 -9.20 -7.59
CA LYS A 156 14.10 -8.26 -8.27
C LYS A 156 14.04 -8.43 -9.78
#